data_1997a3d7859eee5a4f8e8e72cd0b4e00
#
_entry.id   1997a3d7859eee5a4f8e8e72cd0b4e00
#
_cell.length_a   1.000
_cell.length_b   1.000
_cell.length_c   1.000
_cell.angle_alpha   90.00
_cell.angle_beta   90.00
_cell.angle_gamma   90.00
#
_symmetry.space_group_name_H-M   'P 1'
#
loop_
_entity.id
_entity.type
_entity.pdbx_description
1 polymer ?
#
loop_
_entity_poly.entity_id
_entity_poly.type
_entity_poly.pdbx_seq_one_letter_code
_entity_poly.pdbx_strand_id
1 'polypeptide(L)'
;SGYNLADATAGPGIDFTKILTGSEGTLALLGEIPVHLEPLHRQPHLAVIAYPRFEDAIRDSNRLKVAAPIAIECLDERTISLATASPAFPRLASLLGPSFDASESLLLMEFDGPDGIGELRNLLSEMSGSTAVAITADTADIAAVWKVRADAVGLLGQAVDGRRSVAFVEDCAVPPHRLEEFVAGYRSLLDSYGLSYGMFGHADVGCIHVRPALDLYEESHERLLRTISDEVHAL
;
A
#
# COMPACT_ATOMS: atom_id res chain seq x y z
N SER A 1 -18.19 7.91 1.30
CA SER A 1 -17.97 7.93 2.73
C SER A 1 -19.22 8.40 3.46
N GLY A 2 -19.36 8.03 4.71
CA GLY A 2 -20.50 8.31 5.54
C GLY A 2 -20.71 7.19 6.55
N TYR A 3 -21.78 7.27 7.33
CA TYR A 3 -22.10 6.21 8.29
C TYR A 3 -22.68 4.98 7.55
N ASN A 4 -22.26 3.79 7.97
CA ASN A 4 -22.71 2.53 7.38
C ASN A 4 -24.14 2.17 7.79
N LEU A 5 -25.12 2.91 7.27
CA LEU A 5 -26.54 2.71 7.56
C LEU A 5 -27.11 1.46 6.89
N ALA A 6 -26.58 1.07 5.73
CA ALA A 6 -27.06 -0.08 4.98
C ALA A 6 -26.90 -1.38 5.77
N ASP A 7 -25.67 -1.66 6.25
CA ASP A 7 -25.42 -2.88 7.04
C ASP A 7 -26.02 -2.79 8.45
N ALA A 8 -26.10 -1.58 9.02
CA ALA A 8 -26.71 -1.38 10.33
C ALA A 8 -28.20 -1.75 10.38
N THR A 9 -28.89 -1.69 9.24
CA THR A 9 -30.34 -1.99 9.13
C THR A 9 -30.63 -3.27 8.35
N ALA A 10 -29.62 -4.03 7.95
CA ALA A 10 -29.79 -5.27 7.19
C ALA A 10 -30.40 -6.43 7.99
N GLY A 11 -30.40 -6.36 9.32
CA GLY A 11 -30.94 -7.38 10.24
C GLY A 11 -32.29 -7.00 10.85
N PRO A 12 -32.78 -7.80 11.82
CA PRO A 12 -34.08 -7.59 12.46
C PRO A 12 -34.13 -6.38 13.43
N GLY A 13 -33.07 -5.64 13.56
CA GLY A 13 -32.91 -4.46 14.43
C GLY A 13 -31.88 -3.51 13.86
N ILE A 14 -31.46 -2.52 14.66
CA ILE A 14 -30.37 -1.60 14.32
C ILE A 14 -29.09 -2.07 15.01
N ASP A 15 -28.07 -2.41 14.22
CA ASP A 15 -26.72 -2.69 14.74
C ASP A 15 -25.91 -1.39 14.84
N PHE A 16 -25.89 -0.81 16.03
CA PHE A 16 -25.15 0.41 16.29
C PHE A 16 -23.63 0.25 16.12
N THR A 17 -23.09 -0.96 16.23
CA THR A 17 -21.65 -1.18 16.03
C THR A 17 -21.25 -0.83 14.62
N LYS A 18 -22.11 -1.10 13.62
CA LYS A 18 -21.88 -0.75 12.21
C LYS A 18 -21.88 0.76 11.97
N ILE A 19 -22.69 1.51 12.73
CA ILE A 19 -22.75 2.97 12.62
C ILE A 19 -21.57 3.62 13.33
N LEU A 20 -21.19 3.09 14.50
CA LEU A 20 -20.10 3.62 15.31
C LEU A 20 -18.71 3.34 14.69
N THR A 21 -18.55 2.17 14.06
CA THR A 21 -17.34 1.83 13.32
C THR A 21 -17.17 2.80 12.14
N GLY A 22 -16.04 3.51 12.10
CA GLY A 22 -15.77 4.53 11.09
C GLY A 22 -16.42 5.90 11.35
N SER A 23 -17.05 6.11 12.52
CA SER A 23 -17.66 7.41 12.86
C SER A 23 -16.65 8.50 13.25
N GLU A 24 -15.37 8.15 13.41
CA GLU A 24 -14.25 9.06 13.69
C GLU A 24 -14.53 10.03 14.88
N GLY A 25 -15.17 9.52 15.93
CA GLY A 25 -15.48 10.30 17.13
C GLY A 25 -16.64 11.29 17.00
N THR A 26 -17.38 11.27 15.88
CA THR A 26 -18.48 12.23 15.62
C THR A 26 -19.79 11.85 16.32
N LEU A 27 -20.00 10.57 16.71
CA LEU A 27 -21.27 10.07 17.21
C LEU A 27 -21.26 9.71 18.69
N ALA A 28 -20.14 9.23 19.24
CA ALA A 28 -20.09 8.75 20.60
C ALA A 28 -18.68 8.81 21.20
N LEU A 29 -18.62 8.79 22.53
CA LEU A 29 -17.43 8.45 23.30
C LEU A 29 -17.54 6.99 23.74
N LEU A 30 -16.51 6.20 23.44
CA LEU A 30 -16.45 4.77 23.73
C LEU A 30 -15.70 4.55 25.05
N GLY A 31 -16.35 3.96 26.05
CA GLY A 31 -15.75 3.62 27.34
C GLY A 31 -15.10 2.24 27.33
N GLU A 32 -15.80 1.26 26.79
CA GLU A 32 -15.33 -0.13 26.67
C GLU A 32 -15.70 -0.68 25.29
N ILE A 33 -14.77 -1.43 24.70
CA ILE A 33 -14.96 -2.04 23.39
C ILE A 33 -14.53 -3.51 23.47
N PRO A 34 -15.46 -4.47 23.45
CA PRO A 34 -15.10 -5.87 23.25
C PRO A 34 -14.64 -6.08 21.80
N VAL A 35 -13.50 -6.76 21.62
CA VAL A 35 -12.93 -7.07 20.32
C VAL A 35 -12.73 -8.56 20.16
N HIS A 36 -12.89 -9.07 18.95
CA HIS A 36 -12.45 -10.42 18.61
C HIS A 36 -10.93 -10.47 18.56
N LEU A 37 -10.36 -11.57 19.07
CA LEU A 37 -8.93 -11.82 19.03
C LEU A 37 -8.64 -12.82 17.94
N GLU A 38 -7.62 -12.52 17.14
CA GLU A 38 -7.06 -13.47 16.17
C GLU A 38 -5.81 -14.13 16.75
N PRO A 39 -5.52 -15.40 16.40
CA PRO A 39 -4.27 -16.03 16.79
C PRO A 39 -3.08 -15.26 16.24
N LEU A 40 -2.02 -15.14 17.06
CA LEU A 40 -0.76 -14.61 16.55
C LEU A 40 -0.13 -15.57 15.53
N HIS A 41 0.27 -15.02 14.38
CA HIS A 41 1.07 -15.75 13.39
C HIS A 41 2.40 -16.17 14.02
N ARG A 42 2.65 -17.49 14.06
CA ARG A 42 3.80 -18.04 14.80
C ARG A 42 5.01 -18.29 13.94
N GLN A 43 4.81 -18.38 12.64
CA GLN A 43 5.87 -18.69 11.67
C GLN A 43 5.83 -17.72 10.50
N PRO A 44 6.07 -16.42 10.72
CA PRO A 44 5.99 -15.45 9.65
C PRO A 44 7.03 -15.76 8.56
N HIS A 45 6.58 -15.76 7.33
CA HIS A 45 7.43 -15.79 6.14
C HIS A 45 7.11 -14.55 5.32
N LEU A 46 8.13 -13.97 4.73
CA LEU A 46 7.99 -12.79 3.88
C LEU A 46 8.64 -13.05 2.52
N ALA A 47 7.89 -12.84 1.47
CA ALA A 47 8.42 -12.74 0.12
C ALA A 47 8.52 -11.26 -0.27
N VAL A 48 9.65 -10.87 -0.84
CA VAL A 48 9.93 -9.55 -1.39
C VAL A 48 10.25 -9.73 -2.87
N ILE A 49 9.49 -9.08 -3.73
CA ILE A 49 9.60 -9.23 -5.18
C ILE A 49 9.79 -7.85 -5.78
N ALA A 50 10.87 -7.65 -6.54
CA ALA A 50 11.17 -6.41 -7.21
C ALA A 50 10.68 -6.42 -8.67
N TYR A 51 10.18 -5.28 -9.13
CA TYR A 51 9.67 -5.07 -10.47
C TYR A 51 10.19 -3.76 -11.04
N PRO A 52 10.52 -3.71 -12.36
CA PRO A 52 10.95 -2.47 -13.02
C PRO A 52 9.87 -1.38 -13.00
N ARG A 53 8.59 -1.78 -12.94
CA ARG A 53 7.45 -0.87 -12.99
C ARG A 53 6.41 -1.25 -11.95
N PHE A 54 5.81 -0.25 -11.33
CA PHE A 54 4.77 -0.44 -10.32
C PHE A 54 3.52 -1.15 -10.87
N GLU A 55 3.13 -0.84 -12.11
CA GLU A 55 1.98 -1.47 -12.76
C GLU A 55 2.17 -2.98 -12.93
N ASP A 56 3.41 -3.42 -13.20
CA ASP A 56 3.73 -4.85 -13.31
C ASP A 56 3.59 -5.55 -11.95
N ALA A 57 4.05 -4.92 -10.86
CA ALA A 57 3.84 -5.41 -9.50
C ALA A 57 2.35 -5.53 -9.16
N ILE A 58 1.55 -4.52 -9.48
CA ILE A 58 0.09 -4.52 -9.24
C ILE A 58 -0.61 -5.60 -10.05
N ARG A 59 -0.28 -5.76 -11.33
CA ARG A 59 -0.84 -6.83 -12.18
C ARG A 59 -0.55 -8.21 -11.60
N ASP A 60 0.70 -8.44 -11.24
CA ASP A 60 1.15 -9.72 -10.73
C ASP A 60 0.60 -10.01 -9.33
N SER A 61 0.35 -9.00 -8.49
CA SER A 61 -0.26 -9.19 -7.17
C SER A 61 -1.59 -9.97 -7.23
N ASN A 62 -2.44 -9.67 -8.24
CA ASN A 62 -3.70 -10.36 -8.44
C ASN A 62 -3.51 -11.85 -8.79
N ARG A 63 -2.45 -12.19 -9.52
CA ARG A 63 -2.11 -13.58 -9.88
C ARG A 63 -1.51 -14.31 -8.68
N LEU A 64 -0.62 -13.65 -7.95
CA LEU A 64 0.10 -14.20 -6.80
C LEU A 64 -0.80 -14.39 -5.56
N LYS A 65 -1.96 -13.73 -5.52
CA LYS A 65 -2.96 -13.90 -4.46
C LYS A 65 -3.44 -15.34 -4.31
N VAL A 66 -3.34 -16.17 -5.36
CA VAL A 66 -3.66 -17.60 -5.33
C VAL A 66 -2.79 -18.37 -4.32
N ALA A 67 -1.57 -17.91 -4.04
CA ALA A 67 -0.71 -18.49 -3.00
C ALA A 67 -1.22 -18.24 -1.56
N ALA A 68 -2.38 -17.57 -1.42
CA ALA A 68 -3.05 -17.26 -0.15
C ALA A 68 -2.15 -16.56 0.90
N PRO A 69 -1.48 -15.46 0.55
CA PRO A 69 -0.78 -14.65 1.53
C PRO A 69 -1.76 -14.01 2.52
N ILE A 70 -1.27 -13.66 3.71
CA ILE A 70 -2.03 -12.92 4.72
C ILE A 70 -2.21 -11.47 4.30
N ALA A 71 -1.19 -10.88 3.66
CA ALA A 71 -1.18 -9.52 3.17
C ALA A 71 -0.32 -9.40 1.91
N ILE A 72 -0.68 -8.47 1.03
CA ILE A 72 0.13 -8.06 -0.11
C ILE A 72 0.28 -6.54 -0.09
N GLU A 73 1.46 -6.06 0.27
CA GLU A 73 1.83 -4.65 0.24
C GLU A 73 2.57 -4.32 -1.05
N CYS A 74 2.34 -3.13 -1.57
CA CYS A 74 3.06 -2.62 -2.74
C CYS A 74 3.66 -1.24 -2.47
N LEU A 75 4.85 -1.00 -3.02
CA LEU A 75 5.54 0.29 -2.95
C LEU A 75 6.09 0.63 -4.34
N ASP A 76 5.83 1.84 -4.80
CA ASP A 76 6.33 2.30 -6.09
C ASP A 76 7.83 2.67 -6.04
N GLU A 77 8.40 2.84 -7.21
CA GLU A 77 9.81 3.16 -7.42
C GLU A 77 10.24 4.45 -6.71
N ARG A 78 9.35 5.45 -6.65
CA ARG A 78 9.66 6.69 -5.95
C ARG A 78 9.70 6.51 -4.43
N THR A 79 8.74 5.79 -3.89
CA THR A 79 8.68 5.45 -2.47
C THR A 79 9.93 4.65 -2.06
N ILE A 80 10.37 3.69 -2.89
CA ILE A 80 11.59 2.92 -2.64
C ILE A 80 12.85 3.79 -2.74
N SER A 81 12.93 4.68 -3.74
CA SER A 81 14.04 5.61 -3.86
C SER A 81 14.22 6.48 -2.60
N LEU A 82 13.13 7.00 -2.05
CA LEU A 82 13.16 7.74 -0.78
C LEU A 82 13.55 6.85 0.40
N ALA A 83 13.09 5.61 0.42
CA ALA A 83 13.40 4.64 1.47
C ALA A 83 14.89 4.28 1.58
N THR A 84 15.72 4.61 0.58
CA THR A 84 17.18 4.46 0.65
C THR A 84 17.81 5.21 1.83
N ALA A 85 17.14 6.26 2.33
CA ALA A 85 17.55 6.98 3.53
C ALA A 85 17.24 6.23 4.84
N SER A 86 16.47 5.14 4.81
CA SER A 86 16.21 4.32 6.00
C SER A 86 17.47 3.56 6.44
N PRO A 87 17.81 3.57 7.74
CA PRO A 87 18.91 2.75 8.26
C PRO A 87 18.74 1.24 8.04
N ALA A 88 17.50 0.78 7.78
CA ALA A 88 17.22 -0.63 7.51
C ALA A 88 17.37 -1.01 6.01
N PHE A 89 17.46 -0.02 5.11
CA PHE A 89 17.53 -0.25 3.67
C PHE A 89 18.68 -1.13 3.21
N PRO A 90 19.91 -1.01 3.74
CA PRO A 90 21.02 -1.89 3.35
C PRO A 90 20.73 -3.38 3.57
N ARG A 91 19.94 -3.72 4.58
CA ARG A 91 19.55 -5.12 4.83
C ARG A 91 18.54 -5.61 3.79
N LEU A 92 17.55 -4.80 3.43
CA LEU A 92 16.62 -5.08 2.34
C LEU A 92 17.37 -5.29 1.01
N ALA A 93 18.27 -4.37 0.67
CA ALA A 93 19.05 -4.48 -0.56
C ALA A 93 19.95 -5.74 -0.57
N SER A 94 20.57 -6.08 0.56
CA SER A 94 21.33 -7.30 0.70
C SER A 94 20.48 -8.57 0.56
N LEU A 95 19.24 -8.54 1.05
CA LEU A 95 18.29 -9.64 0.95
C LEU A 95 17.88 -9.90 -0.52
N LEU A 96 17.60 -8.85 -1.28
CA LEU A 96 17.24 -8.94 -2.70
C LEU A 96 18.44 -9.24 -3.61
N GLY A 97 19.66 -8.91 -3.15
CA GLY A 97 20.88 -9.20 -3.89
C GLY A 97 21.23 -8.18 -4.98
N PRO A 98 22.28 -8.47 -5.77
CA PRO A 98 22.90 -7.50 -6.68
C PRO A 98 22.08 -7.15 -7.92
N SER A 99 21.01 -7.88 -8.21
CA SER A 99 20.11 -7.57 -9.33
C SER A 99 19.05 -6.52 -8.99
N PHE A 100 18.87 -6.21 -7.69
CA PHE A 100 17.93 -5.20 -7.23
C PHE A 100 18.49 -3.79 -7.39
N ASP A 101 17.67 -2.89 -7.94
CA ASP A 101 17.94 -1.47 -8.03
C ASP A 101 16.89 -0.67 -7.23
N ALA A 102 17.32 0.37 -6.53
CA ALA A 102 16.43 1.21 -5.71
C ALA A 102 15.48 2.10 -6.54
N SER A 103 15.55 2.06 -7.86
CA SER A 103 14.58 2.65 -8.79
C SER A 103 13.43 1.70 -9.16
N GLU A 104 13.39 0.50 -8.57
CA GLU A 104 12.37 -0.50 -8.80
C GLU A 104 11.26 -0.43 -7.75
N SER A 105 10.10 -0.96 -8.12
CA SER A 105 8.95 -1.13 -7.23
C SER A 105 9.03 -2.44 -6.48
N LEU A 106 8.44 -2.51 -5.30
CA LEU A 106 8.41 -3.73 -4.50
C LEU A 106 6.99 -4.23 -4.25
N LEU A 107 6.85 -5.54 -4.26
CA LEU A 107 5.70 -6.28 -3.73
C LEU A 107 6.18 -7.07 -2.52
N LEU A 108 5.51 -6.90 -1.38
CA LEU A 108 5.77 -7.61 -0.14
C LEU A 108 4.59 -8.54 0.14
N MET A 109 4.86 -9.83 0.31
CA MET A 109 3.82 -10.83 0.57
C MET A 109 4.11 -11.56 1.88
N GLU A 110 3.20 -11.44 2.83
CA GLU A 110 3.32 -12.09 4.14
C GLU A 110 2.54 -13.41 4.19
N PHE A 111 3.12 -14.42 4.84
CA PHE A 111 2.51 -15.73 5.01
C PHE A 111 2.66 -16.21 6.46
N ASP A 112 1.69 -17.00 6.95
CA ASP A 112 1.82 -17.75 8.21
C ASP A 112 2.19 -19.21 7.90
N GLY A 113 3.47 -19.50 8.01
CA GLY A 113 4.02 -20.81 7.68
C GLY A 113 4.47 -20.95 6.22
N PRO A 114 5.00 -22.14 5.87
CA PRO A 114 5.59 -22.39 4.57
C PRO A 114 4.60 -22.78 3.46
N ASP A 115 3.33 -23.04 3.80
CA ASP A 115 2.39 -23.69 2.87
C ASP A 115 2.17 -22.88 1.58
N GLY A 116 1.95 -21.57 1.67
CA GLY A 116 1.80 -20.69 0.51
C GLY A 116 3.08 -20.44 -0.28
N ILE A 117 4.25 -20.67 0.34
CA ILE A 117 5.56 -20.41 -0.29
C ILE A 117 5.84 -21.36 -1.46
N GLY A 118 5.42 -22.62 -1.36
CA GLY A 118 5.55 -23.58 -2.45
C GLY A 118 4.78 -23.13 -3.68
N GLU A 119 3.53 -22.75 -3.50
CA GLU A 119 2.67 -22.24 -4.58
C GLU A 119 3.20 -20.92 -5.16
N LEU A 120 3.65 -19.99 -4.29
CA LEU A 120 4.29 -18.76 -4.73
C LEU A 120 5.49 -19.04 -5.65
N ARG A 121 6.37 -19.97 -5.30
CA ARG A 121 7.53 -20.36 -6.12
C ARG A 121 7.12 -20.91 -7.48
N ASN A 122 6.07 -21.75 -7.52
CA ASN A 122 5.55 -22.28 -8.77
C ASN A 122 5.04 -21.15 -9.67
N LEU A 123 4.20 -20.27 -9.14
CA LEU A 123 3.67 -19.12 -9.88
C LEU A 123 4.79 -18.23 -10.41
N LEU A 124 5.77 -17.89 -9.56
CA LEU A 124 6.91 -17.05 -9.98
C LEU A 124 7.77 -17.69 -11.06
N SER A 125 7.88 -19.02 -11.09
CA SER A 125 8.62 -19.75 -12.14
C SER A 125 7.95 -19.68 -13.52
N GLU A 126 6.65 -19.44 -13.55
CA GLU A 126 5.84 -19.30 -14.77
C GLU A 126 5.68 -17.83 -15.21
N MET A 127 6.11 -16.90 -14.36
CA MET A 127 5.96 -15.47 -14.60
C MET A 127 7.30 -14.85 -15.01
N SER A 128 7.24 -13.85 -15.86
CA SER A 128 8.38 -13.03 -16.24
C SER A 128 8.07 -11.57 -15.94
N GLY A 129 9.01 -10.86 -15.36
CA GLY A 129 8.81 -9.42 -15.08
C GLY A 129 9.48 -8.97 -13.79
N SER A 130 9.61 -9.86 -12.80
CA SER A 130 10.38 -9.57 -11.60
C SER A 130 11.89 -9.60 -11.89
N THR A 131 12.63 -8.68 -11.27
CA THR A 131 14.09 -8.54 -11.40
C THR A 131 14.84 -9.21 -10.26
N ALA A 132 14.24 -9.21 -9.08
CA ALA A 132 14.77 -9.88 -7.90
C ALA A 132 13.64 -10.47 -7.06
N VAL A 133 13.89 -11.60 -6.43
CA VAL A 133 12.97 -12.28 -5.52
C VAL A 133 13.74 -12.79 -4.31
N ALA A 134 13.26 -12.43 -3.12
CA ALA A 134 13.76 -12.97 -1.87
C ALA A 134 12.61 -13.55 -1.04
N ILE A 135 12.84 -14.68 -0.40
CA ILE A 135 11.87 -15.29 0.53
C ILE A 135 12.63 -15.60 1.82
N THR A 136 12.15 -15.08 2.93
CA THR A 136 12.80 -15.23 4.22
C THR A 136 11.82 -15.62 5.33
N ALA A 137 12.30 -16.34 6.32
CA ALA A 137 11.67 -16.57 7.62
C ALA A 137 12.52 -15.99 8.76
N ASP A 138 13.65 -15.35 8.44
CA ASP A 138 14.49 -14.67 9.44
C ASP A 138 13.78 -13.43 9.97
N THR A 139 13.56 -13.40 11.28
CA THR A 139 12.79 -12.34 11.93
C THR A 139 13.46 -10.96 11.81
N ALA A 140 14.78 -10.91 11.69
CA ALA A 140 15.50 -9.65 11.56
C ALA A 140 15.43 -9.12 10.11
N ASP A 141 15.37 -10.00 9.10
CA ASP A 141 15.11 -9.60 7.72
C ASP A 141 13.67 -9.08 7.59
N ILE A 142 12.69 -9.82 8.12
CA ILE A 142 11.29 -9.41 8.13
C ILE A 142 11.13 -8.04 8.80
N ALA A 143 11.70 -7.86 9.99
CA ALA A 143 11.64 -6.59 10.70
C ALA A 143 12.30 -5.45 9.92
N ALA A 144 13.41 -5.70 9.21
CA ALA A 144 14.09 -4.70 8.40
C ALA A 144 13.23 -4.28 7.19
N VAL A 145 12.59 -5.21 6.49
CA VAL A 145 11.70 -4.91 5.36
C VAL A 145 10.51 -4.07 5.81
N TRP A 146 9.83 -4.47 6.90
CA TRP A 146 8.73 -3.70 7.44
C TRP A 146 9.16 -2.32 7.97
N LYS A 147 10.37 -2.22 8.52
CA LYS A 147 10.95 -0.94 8.92
C LYS A 147 11.18 -0.02 7.72
N VAL A 148 11.72 -0.54 6.61
CA VAL A 148 11.88 0.23 5.36
C VAL A 148 10.53 0.74 4.87
N ARG A 149 9.50 -0.14 4.85
CA ARG A 149 8.12 0.24 4.45
C ARG A 149 7.58 1.37 5.34
N ALA A 150 7.74 1.28 6.65
CA ALA A 150 7.27 2.30 7.58
C ALA A 150 8.02 3.63 7.43
N ASP A 151 9.35 3.57 7.29
CA ASP A 151 10.19 4.76 7.11
C ASP A 151 9.89 5.47 5.78
N ALA A 152 9.63 4.71 4.70
CA ALA A 152 9.29 5.25 3.39
C ALA A 152 8.07 6.18 3.45
N VAL A 153 7.03 5.79 4.19
CA VAL A 153 5.83 6.60 4.40
C VAL A 153 6.15 7.91 5.13
N GLY A 154 7.01 7.84 6.15
CA GLY A 154 7.48 9.03 6.88
C GLY A 154 8.32 9.96 6.00
N LEU A 155 9.19 9.39 5.15
CA LEU A 155 10.05 10.14 4.24
C LEU A 155 9.25 10.84 3.13
N LEU A 156 8.18 10.21 2.62
CA LEU A 156 7.25 10.86 1.70
C LEU A 156 6.67 12.16 2.28
N GLY A 157 6.41 12.20 3.59
CA GLY A 157 5.87 13.38 4.27
C GLY A 157 6.87 14.53 4.46
N GLN A 158 8.16 14.34 4.18
CA GLN A 158 9.16 15.39 4.31
C GLN A 158 9.08 16.40 3.17
N ALA A 159 9.36 17.68 3.47
CA ALA A 159 9.37 18.71 2.47
C ALA A 159 10.60 18.57 1.55
N VAL A 160 10.36 18.64 0.23
CA VAL A 160 11.40 18.73 -0.80
C VAL A 160 11.08 19.94 -1.66
N ASP A 161 12.04 20.87 -1.80
CA ASP A 161 11.88 22.09 -2.59
C ASP A 161 10.63 22.93 -2.22
N GLY A 162 10.32 23.03 -0.92
CA GLY A 162 9.15 23.76 -0.41
C GLY A 162 7.82 23.01 -0.51
N ARG A 163 7.78 21.88 -1.20
CA ARG A 163 6.57 21.04 -1.33
C ARG A 163 6.57 19.92 -0.31
N ARG A 164 5.39 19.58 0.19
CA ARG A 164 5.18 18.45 1.08
C ARG A 164 4.15 17.50 0.48
N SER A 165 4.34 16.22 0.69
CA SER A 165 3.30 15.24 0.38
C SER A 165 2.08 15.46 1.26
N VAL A 166 0.91 15.56 0.64
CA VAL A 166 -0.37 15.83 1.31
C VAL A 166 -1.31 14.63 1.09
N ALA A 167 -1.84 14.12 2.18
CA ALA A 167 -2.72 12.96 2.20
C ALA A 167 -4.20 13.39 2.03
N PHE A 168 -4.58 13.96 0.88
CA PHE A 168 -5.95 14.44 0.62
C PHE A 168 -6.76 13.55 -0.33
N VAL A 169 -6.09 12.67 -1.04
CA VAL A 169 -6.67 11.66 -1.95
C VAL A 169 -6.13 10.27 -1.63
N GLU A 170 -5.91 10.04 -0.35
CA GLU A 170 -5.44 8.79 0.22
C GLU A 170 -6.62 7.81 0.44
N ASP A 171 -6.33 6.52 0.61
CA ASP A 171 -7.29 5.44 0.89
C ASP A 171 -8.31 5.19 -0.24
N CYS A 172 -7.92 5.46 -1.49
CA CYS A 172 -8.74 5.07 -2.62
C CYS A 172 -8.77 3.55 -2.75
N ALA A 173 -9.97 2.97 -2.79
CA ALA A 173 -10.15 1.54 -2.89
C ALA A 173 -10.99 1.19 -4.12
N VAL A 174 -10.48 0.28 -4.94
CA VAL A 174 -11.17 -0.28 -6.10
C VAL A 174 -11.12 -1.81 -6.04
N PRO A 175 -11.99 -2.52 -6.77
CA PRO A 175 -11.84 -3.97 -6.87
C PRO A 175 -10.40 -4.34 -7.28
N PRO A 176 -9.74 -5.32 -6.62
CA PRO A 176 -8.31 -5.61 -6.87
C PRO A 176 -7.96 -5.85 -8.34
N HIS A 177 -8.86 -6.48 -9.11
CA HIS A 177 -8.65 -6.73 -10.54
C HIS A 177 -8.69 -5.46 -11.41
N ARG A 178 -9.15 -4.32 -10.86
CA ARG A 178 -9.13 -3.00 -11.52
C ARG A 178 -8.02 -2.09 -11.02
N LEU A 179 -7.23 -2.54 -10.03
CA LEU A 179 -6.22 -1.69 -9.40
C LEU A 179 -5.15 -1.22 -10.39
N GLU A 180 -4.74 -2.08 -11.34
CA GLU A 180 -3.76 -1.71 -12.39
C GLU A 180 -4.28 -0.55 -13.25
N GLU A 181 -5.53 -0.64 -13.73
CA GLU A 181 -6.18 0.40 -14.53
C GLU A 181 -6.31 1.71 -13.74
N PHE A 182 -6.74 1.60 -12.48
CA PHE A 182 -6.90 2.74 -11.59
C PHE A 182 -5.55 3.45 -11.31
N VAL A 183 -4.49 2.70 -11.00
CA VAL A 183 -3.15 3.25 -10.78
C VAL A 183 -2.62 3.95 -12.04
N ALA A 184 -2.81 3.36 -13.22
CA ALA A 184 -2.39 3.98 -14.48
C ALA A 184 -3.12 5.30 -14.76
N GLY A 185 -4.45 5.34 -14.54
CA GLY A 185 -5.26 6.56 -14.66
C GLY A 185 -4.83 7.63 -13.65
N TYR A 186 -4.61 7.22 -12.41
CA TYR A 186 -4.19 8.11 -11.34
C TYR A 186 -2.81 8.73 -11.61
N ARG A 187 -1.82 7.94 -12.04
CA ARG A 187 -0.51 8.44 -12.45
C ARG A 187 -0.63 9.45 -13.59
N SER A 188 -1.38 9.10 -14.65
CA SER A 188 -1.60 9.99 -15.79
C SER A 188 -2.22 11.33 -15.36
N LEU A 189 -3.16 11.29 -14.42
CA LEU A 189 -3.79 12.49 -13.86
C LEU A 189 -2.76 13.38 -13.14
N LEU A 190 -2.00 12.83 -12.19
CA LEU A 190 -1.03 13.61 -11.42
C LEU A 190 0.13 14.13 -12.30
N ASP A 191 0.56 13.35 -13.28
CA ASP A 191 1.59 13.73 -14.24
C ASP A 191 1.12 14.91 -15.11
N SER A 192 -0.18 14.98 -15.47
CA SER A 192 -0.75 16.09 -16.23
C SER A 192 -0.68 17.42 -15.48
N TYR A 193 -0.66 17.38 -14.15
CA TYR A 193 -0.43 18.55 -13.28
C TYR A 193 1.03 18.81 -12.95
N GLY A 194 1.96 17.98 -13.43
CA GLY A 194 3.39 18.10 -13.14
C GLY A 194 3.72 17.87 -11.67
N LEU A 195 2.93 17.09 -10.95
CA LEU A 195 3.11 16.81 -9.54
C LEU A 195 4.05 15.62 -9.34
N SER A 196 4.88 15.74 -8.31
CA SER A 196 5.59 14.60 -7.75
C SER A 196 4.71 13.89 -6.74
N TYR A 197 4.74 12.57 -6.70
CA TYR A 197 3.96 11.75 -5.77
C TYR A 197 4.70 10.46 -5.43
N GLY A 198 4.27 9.77 -4.39
CA GLY A 198 4.62 8.37 -4.10
C GLY A 198 3.34 7.56 -3.93
N MET A 199 3.41 6.28 -4.27
CA MET A 199 2.31 5.33 -4.16
C MET A 199 2.73 4.10 -3.37
N PHE A 200 1.87 3.69 -2.46
CA PHE A 200 2.02 2.45 -1.69
C PHE A 200 0.63 1.98 -1.24
N GLY A 201 0.50 0.75 -0.83
CA GLY A 201 -0.81 0.29 -0.36
C GLY A 201 -0.97 -1.21 -0.29
N HIS A 202 -2.21 -1.63 -0.13
CA HIS A 202 -2.66 -2.98 0.12
C HIS A 202 -3.25 -3.58 -1.16
N ALA A 203 -2.38 -4.24 -1.96
CA ALA A 203 -2.76 -4.71 -3.30
C ALA A 203 -3.78 -5.85 -3.25
N ASP A 204 -3.80 -6.64 -2.18
CA ASP A 204 -4.74 -7.75 -1.97
C ASP A 204 -6.20 -7.31 -1.85
N VAL A 205 -6.44 -6.12 -1.30
CA VAL A 205 -7.78 -5.54 -1.12
C VAL A 205 -8.07 -4.37 -2.06
N GLY A 206 -7.09 -4.00 -2.92
CA GLY A 206 -7.27 -2.94 -3.92
C GLY A 206 -7.24 -1.51 -3.34
N CYS A 207 -6.62 -1.32 -2.18
CA CYS A 207 -6.47 -0.01 -1.55
C CYS A 207 -5.08 0.57 -1.85
N ILE A 208 -5.06 1.80 -2.35
CA ILE A 208 -3.82 2.52 -2.67
C ILE A 208 -3.77 3.87 -1.95
N HIS A 209 -2.63 4.15 -1.35
CA HIS A 209 -2.30 5.43 -0.74
C HIS A 209 -1.46 6.23 -1.74
N VAL A 210 -1.92 7.41 -2.06
CA VAL A 210 -1.22 8.31 -2.99
C VAL A 210 -1.00 9.65 -2.32
N ARG A 211 0.25 10.10 -2.33
CA ARG A 211 0.64 11.35 -1.67
C ARG A 211 1.28 12.32 -2.66
N PRO A 212 0.49 13.17 -3.32
CA PRO A 212 1.02 14.24 -4.17
C PRO A 212 1.74 15.30 -3.35
N ALA A 213 2.85 15.83 -3.88
CA ALA A 213 3.62 16.89 -3.25
C ALA A 213 3.11 18.26 -3.68
N LEU A 214 2.60 19.04 -2.72
CA LEU A 214 2.03 20.37 -2.93
C LEU A 214 2.74 21.40 -2.03
N ASP A 215 2.78 22.65 -2.50
CA ASP A 215 3.09 23.81 -1.68
C ASP A 215 1.79 24.52 -1.32
N LEU A 216 1.30 24.31 -0.09
CA LEU A 216 0.03 24.88 0.37
C LEU A 216 0.11 26.37 0.72
N TYR A 217 1.28 27.00 0.58
CA TYR A 217 1.41 28.47 0.62
C TYR A 217 1.09 29.10 -0.73
N GLU A 218 1.03 28.31 -1.81
CA GLU A 218 0.66 28.74 -3.14
C GLU A 218 -0.85 28.56 -3.38
N GLU A 219 -1.58 29.64 -3.60
CA GLU A 219 -3.03 29.63 -3.83
C GLU A 219 -3.43 28.73 -5.03
N SER A 220 -2.55 28.61 -6.03
CA SER A 220 -2.73 27.71 -7.16
C SER A 220 -2.77 26.25 -6.73
N HIS A 221 -1.91 25.84 -5.78
CA HIS A 221 -1.87 24.49 -5.26
C HIS A 221 -3.02 24.19 -4.29
N GLU A 222 -3.49 25.20 -3.55
CA GLU A 222 -4.70 25.04 -2.73
C GLU A 222 -5.92 24.71 -3.60
N ARG A 223 -6.08 25.38 -4.73
CA ARG A 223 -7.17 25.07 -5.69
C ARG A 223 -7.04 23.67 -6.29
N LEU A 224 -5.80 23.18 -6.52
CA LEU A 224 -5.57 21.84 -7.04
C LEU A 224 -6.06 20.74 -6.11
N LEU A 225 -6.08 20.93 -4.79
CA LEU A 225 -6.62 19.94 -3.85
C LEU A 225 -8.04 19.52 -4.25
N ARG A 226 -8.91 20.51 -4.49
CA ARG A 226 -10.30 20.23 -4.85
C ARG A 226 -10.41 19.62 -6.24
N THR A 227 -9.71 20.19 -7.22
CA THR A 227 -9.76 19.71 -8.61
C THR A 227 -9.30 18.27 -8.70
N ILE A 228 -8.13 17.95 -8.15
CA ILE A 228 -7.59 16.59 -8.17
C ILE A 228 -8.51 15.62 -7.39
N SER A 229 -9.06 16.04 -6.25
CA SER A 229 -9.99 15.21 -5.49
C SER A 229 -11.24 14.84 -6.30
N ASP A 230 -11.81 15.80 -7.00
CA ASP A 230 -12.99 15.57 -7.85
C ASP A 230 -12.66 14.67 -9.06
N GLU A 231 -11.49 14.85 -9.68
CA GLU A 231 -11.04 14.04 -10.83
C GLU A 231 -10.65 12.61 -10.42
N VAL A 232 -9.99 12.42 -9.28
CA VAL A 232 -9.70 11.08 -8.74
C VAL A 232 -10.99 10.33 -8.40
N HIS A 233 -11.99 11.04 -7.90
CA HIS A 233 -13.29 10.42 -7.63
C HIS A 233 -14.01 9.97 -8.92
N ALA A 234 -13.68 10.56 -10.05
CA ALA A 234 -14.28 10.22 -11.35
C ALA A 234 -13.55 9.06 -12.08
N LEU A 235 -12.34 8.66 -11.60
CA LEU A 235 -11.59 7.52 -12.11
C LEU A 235 -12.25 6.19 -11.71
#